data_85a7becf26804e02848e80415120c8f5
#
_entry.id   85a7becf26804e02848e80415120c8f5
#
_cell.length_a   1.000
_cell.length_b   1.000
_cell.length_c   1.000
_cell.angle_alpha   90.00
_cell.angle_beta   90.00
_cell.angle_gamma   90.00
#
_symmetry.space_group_name_H-M   'P 1'
#
loop_
_entity.id
_entity.type
_entity.pdbx_description
1 polymer ?
#
loop_
_entity_poly.entity_id
_entity_poly.type
_entity_poly.pdbx_seq_one_letter_code
_entity_poly.pdbx_strand_id
1 'polypeptide(L)'
;MAETSFDGARYVIKRYNCTSPLHRLRLAVSTSRAEHSFWAARQFTRIGIVTTLPVAWVQETSWGLRGRSWFVYEHTGDAIRADDLSDESDPKQIDQLLGTMVKNLVQMREHGFSHGDLKPPNYLITSSRAVMIDLDGVRQHKHARARQRALARDVARW
;
A
#
# COMPACT_ATOMS: atom_id res chain seq x y z
N MET A 1 14.18 -2.33 0.74
CA MET A 1 13.62 -1.01 1.06
C MET A 1 14.79 -0.16 1.50
N ALA A 2 14.84 1.10 1.12
CA ALA A 2 15.89 2.03 1.53
C ALA A 2 15.22 3.32 2.03
N GLU A 3 15.87 3.99 2.98
CA GLU A 3 15.46 5.30 3.47
C GLU A 3 16.48 6.34 3.03
N THR A 4 16.02 7.54 2.76
CA THR A 4 16.85 8.68 2.38
C THR A 4 16.25 9.98 2.92
N SER A 5 17.08 11.00 3.04
CA SER A 5 16.63 12.34 3.43
C SER A 5 17.01 13.34 2.35
N PHE A 6 16.08 14.24 2.05
CA PHE A 6 16.29 15.32 1.11
C PHE A 6 15.54 16.57 1.60
N ASP A 7 16.21 17.71 1.66
CA ASP A 7 15.67 19.00 2.11
C ASP A 7 14.93 18.93 3.47
N GLY A 8 15.52 18.21 4.42
CA GLY A 8 14.98 18.03 5.78
C GLY A 8 13.80 17.04 5.89
N ALA A 9 13.29 16.53 4.78
CA ALA A 9 12.23 15.50 4.76
C ALA A 9 12.82 14.09 4.59
N ARG A 10 12.20 13.10 5.23
CA ARG A 10 12.58 11.68 5.11
C ARG A 10 11.68 10.97 4.11
N TYR A 11 12.27 10.11 3.28
CA TYR A 11 11.59 9.34 2.25
C TYR A 11 11.93 7.87 2.33
N VAL A 12 10.99 7.05 1.90
CA VAL A 12 11.19 5.60 1.73
C VAL A 12 11.17 5.27 0.24
N ILE A 13 12.15 4.47 -0.19
CA ILE A 13 12.26 3.98 -1.57
C ILE A 13 12.00 2.47 -1.57
N LYS A 14 10.87 2.05 -2.10
CA LYS A 14 10.51 0.64 -2.28
C LYS A 14 10.87 0.20 -3.69
N ARG A 15 11.87 -0.70 -3.82
CA ARG A 15 12.30 -1.27 -5.10
C ARG A 15 11.51 -2.55 -5.41
N TYR A 16 11.05 -2.66 -6.62
CA TYR A 16 10.46 -3.85 -7.21
C TYR A 16 11.42 -4.45 -8.25
N ASN A 17 11.83 -5.69 -8.02
CA ASN A 17 12.76 -6.39 -8.91
C ASN A 17 11.99 -7.03 -10.08
N CYS A 18 12.65 -7.04 -11.23
CA CYS A 18 12.24 -7.83 -12.37
C CYS A 18 13.11 -9.10 -12.41
N THR A 19 12.54 -10.25 -12.13
CA THR A 19 13.28 -11.49 -11.84
C THR A 19 13.53 -12.40 -13.03
N SER A 20 12.87 -12.18 -14.18
CA SER A 20 13.07 -13.02 -15.35
C SER A 20 12.81 -12.30 -16.68
N PRO A 21 13.38 -12.76 -17.82
CA PRO A 21 13.11 -12.23 -19.16
C PRO A 21 11.63 -12.30 -19.56
N LEU A 22 10.95 -13.40 -19.23
CA LEU A 22 9.51 -13.57 -19.45
C LEU A 22 8.70 -12.55 -18.64
N HIS A 23 9.14 -12.21 -17.44
CA HIS A 23 8.54 -11.17 -16.62
C HIS A 23 8.68 -9.78 -17.27
N ARG A 24 9.84 -9.48 -17.90
CA ARG A 24 10.06 -8.25 -18.66
C ARG A 24 9.11 -8.12 -19.84
N LEU A 25 8.88 -9.19 -20.59
CA LEU A 25 7.95 -9.19 -21.72
C LEU A 25 6.51 -8.94 -21.26
N ARG A 26 6.10 -9.55 -20.14
CA ARG A 26 4.77 -9.29 -19.53
C ARG A 26 4.63 -7.85 -19.02
N LEU A 27 5.70 -7.28 -18.45
CA LEU A 27 5.71 -5.90 -17.98
C LEU A 27 5.68 -4.88 -19.13
N ALA A 28 6.13 -5.24 -20.34
CA ALA A 28 6.11 -4.32 -21.49
C ALA A 28 4.68 -3.81 -21.82
N VAL A 29 3.67 -4.64 -21.55
CA VAL A 29 2.24 -4.32 -21.81
C VAL A 29 1.41 -4.07 -20.55
N SER A 30 2.02 -4.06 -19.36
CA SER A 30 1.30 -3.87 -18.09
C SER A 30 1.91 -2.74 -17.27
N THR A 31 1.11 -2.11 -16.42
CA THR A 31 1.56 -1.12 -15.42
C THR A 31 2.60 -1.74 -14.49
N SER A 32 3.69 -1.04 -14.18
CA SER A 32 4.67 -1.52 -13.21
C SER A 32 4.10 -1.53 -11.79
N ARG A 33 4.67 -2.37 -10.91
CA ARG A 33 4.23 -2.42 -9.50
C ARG A 33 4.42 -1.08 -8.80
N ALA A 34 5.49 -0.34 -9.10
CA ALA A 34 5.73 0.98 -8.53
C ALA A 34 4.70 2.01 -8.99
N GLU A 35 4.42 2.06 -10.30
CA GLU A 35 3.39 2.92 -10.89
C GLU A 35 2.01 2.59 -10.31
N HIS A 36 1.70 1.29 -10.19
CA HIS A 36 0.45 0.83 -9.59
C HIS A 36 0.30 1.23 -8.12
N SER A 37 1.36 1.06 -7.31
CA SER A 37 1.38 1.48 -5.90
C SER A 37 1.21 2.99 -5.76
N PHE A 38 1.86 3.78 -6.62
CA PHE A 38 1.71 5.22 -6.66
C PHE A 38 0.26 5.64 -6.97
N TRP A 39 -0.33 5.03 -8.01
CA TRP A 39 -1.73 5.24 -8.36
C TRP A 39 -2.66 4.86 -7.20
N ALA A 40 -2.47 3.68 -6.59
CA ALA A 40 -3.28 3.19 -5.49
C ALA A 40 -3.22 4.13 -4.28
N ALA A 41 -2.03 4.61 -3.90
CA ALA A 41 -1.86 5.56 -2.82
C ALA A 41 -2.63 6.86 -3.08
N ARG A 42 -2.56 7.40 -4.29
CA ARG A 42 -3.33 8.60 -4.68
C ARG A 42 -4.84 8.37 -4.63
N GLN A 43 -5.32 7.21 -5.10
CA GLN A 43 -6.76 6.90 -5.04
C GLN A 43 -7.22 6.76 -3.59
N PHE A 44 -6.46 6.05 -2.75
CA PHE A 44 -6.79 5.86 -1.34
C PHE A 44 -6.83 7.19 -0.58
N THR A 45 -5.83 8.05 -0.78
CA THR A 45 -5.83 9.41 -0.20
C THR A 45 -7.08 10.21 -0.60
N ARG A 46 -7.50 10.13 -1.88
CA ARG A 46 -8.70 10.84 -2.37
C ARG A 46 -10.01 10.37 -1.73
N ILE A 47 -10.08 9.10 -1.36
CA ILE A 47 -11.27 8.53 -0.71
C ILE A 47 -11.17 8.52 0.82
N GLY A 48 -10.19 9.22 1.39
CA GLY A 48 -10.04 9.40 2.84
C GLY A 48 -9.41 8.22 3.58
N ILE A 49 -8.78 7.28 2.87
CA ILE A 49 -7.95 6.23 3.47
C ILE A 49 -6.58 6.79 3.78
N VAL A 50 -6.16 6.67 5.06
CA VAL A 50 -4.83 7.09 5.50
C VAL A 50 -3.80 6.07 5.02
N THR A 51 -2.93 6.50 4.12
CA THR A 51 -1.86 5.69 3.53
C THR A 51 -0.58 6.50 3.37
N THR A 52 0.50 5.88 2.90
CA THR A 52 1.76 6.56 2.59
C THR A 52 1.54 7.66 1.55
N LEU A 53 2.12 8.85 1.78
CA LEU A 53 2.04 9.96 0.84
C LEU A 53 2.95 9.71 -0.37
N PRO A 54 2.41 9.47 -1.56
CA PRO A 54 3.19 9.16 -2.75
C PRO A 54 3.89 10.40 -3.30
N VAL A 55 5.21 10.31 -3.50
CA VAL A 55 6.04 11.39 -4.05
C VAL A 55 6.32 11.14 -5.53
N ALA A 56 6.85 9.96 -5.86
CA ALA A 56 7.22 9.61 -7.23
C ALA A 56 7.21 8.10 -7.46
N TRP A 57 7.23 7.73 -8.72
CA TRP A 57 7.62 6.40 -9.16
C TRP A 57 8.63 6.51 -10.30
N VAL A 58 9.54 5.56 -10.37
CA VAL A 58 10.59 5.51 -11.39
C VAL A 58 10.59 4.15 -12.04
N GLN A 59 10.76 4.09 -13.34
CA GLN A 59 10.79 2.87 -14.14
C GLN A 59 12.08 2.79 -14.94
N GLU A 60 12.84 1.73 -14.74
CA GLU A 60 13.95 1.37 -15.62
C GLU A 60 13.40 0.85 -16.94
N THR A 61 13.87 1.40 -18.04
CA THR A 61 13.51 0.95 -19.39
C THR A 61 14.78 0.73 -20.21
N SER A 62 14.89 -0.43 -20.84
CA SER A 62 15.99 -0.77 -21.73
C SER A 62 15.44 -1.49 -22.95
N TRP A 63 15.75 -0.99 -24.15
CA TRP A 63 15.27 -1.54 -25.44
C TRP A 63 13.74 -1.68 -25.48
N GLY A 64 13.00 -0.71 -24.94
CA GLY A 64 11.55 -0.75 -24.87
C GLY A 64 10.95 -1.72 -23.84
N LEU A 65 11.79 -2.50 -23.16
CA LEU A 65 11.37 -3.43 -22.12
C LEU A 65 11.49 -2.79 -20.73
N ARG A 66 10.49 -2.98 -19.89
CA ARG A 66 10.48 -2.51 -18.50
C ARG A 66 11.34 -3.43 -17.61
N GLY A 67 12.19 -2.82 -16.80
CA GLY A 67 13.06 -3.48 -15.84
C GLY A 67 12.59 -3.31 -14.39
N ARG A 68 13.52 -2.90 -13.52
CA ARG A 68 13.24 -2.56 -12.13
C ARG A 68 12.37 -1.31 -12.05
N SER A 69 11.59 -1.20 -10.99
CA SER A 69 10.85 0.02 -10.70
C SER A 69 10.94 0.39 -9.22
N TRP A 70 10.78 1.67 -8.93
CA TRP A 70 10.89 2.23 -7.57
C TRP A 70 9.67 3.09 -7.28
N PHE A 71 9.10 2.89 -6.11
CA PHE A 71 8.06 3.75 -5.55
C PHE A 71 8.65 4.54 -4.40
N VAL A 72 8.53 5.86 -4.47
CA VAL A 72 9.03 6.81 -3.48
C VAL A 72 7.84 7.43 -2.77
N TYR A 73 7.88 7.42 -1.45
CA TYR A 73 6.84 8.00 -0.61
C TYR A 73 7.44 8.61 0.66
N GLU A 74 6.72 9.51 1.29
CA GLU A 74 7.17 10.16 2.52
C GLU A 74 7.25 9.15 3.66
N HIS A 75 8.29 9.26 4.48
CA HIS A 75 8.46 8.45 5.68
C HIS A 75 7.35 8.78 6.69
N THR A 76 6.75 7.76 7.27
CA THR A 76 5.58 7.90 8.15
C THR A 76 5.93 8.49 9.54
N GLY A 77 7.22 8.73 9.81
CA GLY A 77 7.71 9.13 11.13
C GLY A 77 7.99 7.92 12.02
N ASP A 78 7.99 8.13 13.32
CA ASP A 78 8.16 7.06 14.29
C ASP A 78 6.86 6.25 14.34
N ALA A 79 6.93 5.03 13.86
CA ALA A 79 5.81 4.13 13.74
C ALA A 79 6.24 2.70 14.05
N ILE A 80 5.37 1.94 14.68
CA ILE A 80 5.52 0.50 14.86
C ILE A 80 4.63 -0.23 13.85
N ARG A 81 5.01 -1.44 13.49
CA ARG A 81 4.14 -2.29 12.66
C ARG A 81 3.02 -2.86 13.51
N ALA A 82 1.85 -3.04 12.92
CA ALA A 82 0.70 -3.57 13.66
C ALA A 82 0.88 -5.03 14.10
N ASP A 83 1.78 -5.80 13.46
CA ASP A 83 2.14 -7.16 13.90
C ASP A 83 3.15 -7.18 15.06
N ASP A 84 3.75 -6.04 15.40
CA ASP A 84 4.58 -5.88 16.60
C ASP A 84 3.76 -5.49 17.85
N LEU A 85 2.44 -5.28 17.71
CA LEU A 85 1.55 -5.08 18.84
C LEU A 85 1.43 -6.39 19.64
N SER A 86 1.51 -6.27 20.96
CA SER A 86 1.37 -7.38 21.92
C SER A 86 0.25 -7.08 22.91
N ASP A 87 -0.05 -8.04 23.78
CA ASP A 87 -1.02 -7.86 24.86
C ASP A 87 -0.60 -6.76 25.87
N GLU A 88 0.69 -6.40 25.88
CA GLU A 88 1.24 -5.31 26.70
C GLU A 88 1.17 -3.94 26.01
N SER A 89 0.74 -3.89 24.75
CA SER A 89 0.62 -2.64 23.99
C SER A 89 -0.51 -1.77 24.56
N ASP A 90 -0.38 -0.44 24.38
CA ASP A 90 -1.43 0.49 24.81
C ASP A 90 -2.77 0.13 24.14
N PRO A 91 -3.83 -0.16 24.89
CA PRO A 91 -5.16 -0.47 24.37
C PRO A 91 -5.67 0.57 23.35
N LYS A 92 -5.27 1.84 23.51
CA LYS A 92 -5.61 2.91 22.55
C LYS A 92 -5.02 2.67 21.17
N GLN A 93 -3.84 2.06 21.07
CA GLN A 93 -3.25 1.71 19.75
C GLN A 93 -4.01 0.60 19.07
N ILE A 94 -4.49 -0.38 19.82
CA ILE A 94 -5.32 -1.47 19.32
C ILE A 94 -6.67 -0.92 18.83
N ASP A 95 -7.34 -0.11 19.63
CA ASP A 95 -8.61 0.53 19.24
C ASP A 95 -8.44 1.43 18.01
N GLN A 96 -7.35 2.18 17.93
CA GLN A 96 -7.01 3.02 16.78
C GLN A 96 -6.81 2.19 15.51
N LEU A 97 -6.10 1.06 15.60
CA LEU A 97 -5.91 0.14 14.49
C LEU A 97 -7.27 -0.42 14.03
N LEU A 98 -8.05 -1.00 14.92
CA LEU A 98 -9.35 -1.59 14.61
C LEU A 98 -10.32 -0.57 14.03
N GLY A 99 -10.42 0.61 14.62
CA GLY A 99 -11.26 1.70 14.11
C GLY A 99 -10.85 2.16 12.71
N THR A 100 -9.54 2.29 12.47
CA THR A 100 -9.01 2.64 11.14
C THR A 100 -9.30 1.55 10.12
N MET A 101 -9.17 0.30 10.48
CA MET A 101 -9.46 -0.83 9.58
C MET A 101 -10.91 -0.89 9.16
N VAL A 102 -11.84 -0.78 10.12
CA VAL A 102 -13.27 -0.76 9.82
C VAL A 102 -13.59 0.41 8.88
N LYS A 103 -13.08 1.60 9.18
CA LYS A 103 -13.23 2.78 8.32
C LYS A 103 -12.70 2.52 6.90
N ASN A 104 -11.50 1.96 6.78
CA ASN A 104 -10.88 1.68 5.48
C ASN A 104 -11.68 0.62 4.70
N LEU A 105 -12.20 -0.43 5.34
CA LEU A 105 -13.07 -1.43 4.71
C LEU A 105 -14.35 -0.79 4.16
N VAL A 106 -14.98 0.11 4.94
CA VAL A 106 -16.17 0.85 4.50
C VAL A 106 -15.83 1.71 3.27
N GLN A 107 -14.75 2.50 3.33
CA GLN A 107 -14.32 3.35 2.21
C GLN A 107 -13.99 2.53 0.96
N MET A 108 -13.26 1.42 1.10
CA MET A 108 -12.97 0.52 -0.02
C MET A 108 -14.26 -0.06 -0.63
N ARG A 109 -15.20 -0.47 0.21
CA ARG A 109 -16.50 -1.00 -0.24
C ARG A 109 -17.30 0.05 -1.03
N GLU A 110 -17.41 1.26 -0.52
CA GLU A 110 -18.18 2.34 -1.16
C GLU A 110 -17.59 2.77 -2.50
N HIS A 111 -16.26 2.86 -2.59
CA HIS A 111 -15.57 3.33 -3.80
C HIS A 111 -15.11 2.19 -4.74
N GLY A 112 -15.47 0.96 -4.44
CA GLY A 112 -15.21 -0.17 -5.33
C GLY A 112 -13.81 -0.75 -5.28
N PHE A 113 -13.07 -0.54 -4.19
CA PHE A 113 -11.70 -1.05 -4.03
C PHE A 113 -11.62 -2.31 -3.17
N SER A 114 -10.49 -3.02 -3.29
CA SER A 114 -9.98 -4.01 -2.34
C SER A 114 -8.47 -3.83 -2.20
N HIS A 115 -7.91 -4.23 -1.06
CA HIS A 115 -6.46 -4.15 -0.82
C HIS A 115 -5.71 -5.31 -1.49
N GLY A 116 -6.27 -6.51 -1.46
CA GLY A 116 -5.68 -7.71 -2.03
C GLY A 116 -4.72 -8.46 -1.11
N ASP A 117 -4.21 -7.81 -0.05
CA ASP A 117 -3.35 -8.40 0.98
C ASP A 117 -3.54 -7.66 2.33
N LEU A 118 -4.79 -7.50 2.76
CA LEU A 118 -5.12 -6.80 4.00
C LEU A 118 -4.76 -7.69 5.20
N LYS A 119 -3.78 -7.25 5.99
CA LYS A 119 -3.28 -7.98 7.18
C LYS A 119 -2.55 -7.02 8.11
N PRO A 120 -2.38 -7.34 9.42
CA PRO A 120 -1.73 -6.47 10.39
C PRO A 120 -0.36 -5.92 9.95
N PRO A 121 0.56 -6.71 9.37
CA PRO A 121 1.86 -6.20 8.92
C PRO A 121 1.79 -5.08 7.88
N ASN A 122 0.64 -4.88 7.23
CA ASN A 122 0.42 -3.83 6.24
C ASN A 122 -0.19 -2.55 6.83
N TYR A 123 -0.08 -2.39 8.16
CA TYR A 123 -0.37 -1.16 8.87
C TYR A 123 0.81 -0.71 9.72
N LEU A 124 1.07 0.59 9.69
CA LEU A 124 1.99 1.29 10.59
C LEU A 124 1.17 2.10 11.59
N ILE A 125 1.48 1.94 12.87
CA ILE A 125 0.82 2.65 13.97
C ILE A 125 1.74 3.76 14.44
N THR A 126 1.25 5.00 14.34
CA THR A 126 1.89 6.18 14.92
C THR A 126 1.15 6.58 16.20
N SER A 127 1.65 7.58 16.90
CA SER A 127 0.98 8.13 18.09
C SER A 127 -0.44 8.67 17.80
N SER A 128 -0.76 9.01 16.56
CA SER A 128 -2.01 9.69 16.19
C SER A 128 -2.87 8.94 15.17
N ARG A 129 -2.34 7.97 14.44
CA ARG A 129 -3.07 7.31 13.35
C ARG A 129 -2.47 5.97 12.95
N ALA A 130 -3.30 5.09 12.39
CA ALA A 130 -2.87 3.91 11.65
C ALA A 130 -2.79 4.23 10.15
N VAL A 131 -1.68 3.87 9.53
CA VAL A 131 -1.35 4.16 8.12
C VAL A 131 -1.27 2.85 7.34
N MET A 132 -2.10 2.70 6.33
CA MET A 132 -2.08 1.53 5.46
C MET A 132 -0.89 1.59 4.50
N ILE A 133 -0.17 0.49 4.36
CA ILE A 133 1.00 0.36 3.48
C ILE A 133 0.85 -0.84 2.54
N ASP A 134 1.83 -1.02 1.64
CA ASP A 134 1.92 -2.15 0.71
C ASP A 134 0.74 -2.27 -0.27
N LEU A 135 0.53 -1.22 -1.05
CA LEU A 135 -0.63 -1.03 -1.93
C LEU A 135 -0.52 -1.71 -3.31
N ASP A 136 0.47 -2.55 -3.54
CA ASP A 136 0.70 -3.15 -4.86
C ASP A 136 -0.33 -4.23 -5.26
N GLY A 137 -1.10 -4.71 -4.28
CA GLY A 137 -2.23 -5.60 -4.48
C GLY A 137 -3.60 -4.92 -4.70
N VAL A 138 -3.68 -3.61 -4.51
CA VAL A 138 -4.94 -2.84 -4.59
C VAL A 138 -5.59 -2.98 -5.96
N ARG A 139 -6.90 -3.18 -5.98
CA ARG A 139 -7.69 -3.29 -7.21
C ARG A 139 -8.99 -2.53 -7.13
N GLN A 140 -9.38 -1.90 -8.22
CA GLN A 140 -10.70 -1.31 -8.41
C GLN A 140 -11.61 -2.30 -9.15
N HIS A 141 -12.81 -2.51 -8.64
CA HIS A 141 -13.78 -3.46 -9.15
C HIS A 141 -15.00 -2.75 -9.73
N LYS A 142 -15.28 -2.99 -11.01
CA LYS A 142 -16.46 -2.45 -11.69
C LYS A 142 -17.76 -3.15 -11.27
N HIS A 143 -17.68 -4.42 -10.86
CA HIS A 143 -18.86 -5.24 -10.55
C HIS A 143 -18.98 -5.51 -9.04
N ALA A 144 -20.16 -5.30 -8.48
CA ALA A 144 -20.44 -5.46 -7.04
C ALA A 144 -20.08 -6.86 -6.50
N ARG A 145 -20.40 -7.94 -7.25
CA ARG A 145 -20.06 -9.31 -6.84
C ARG A 145 -18.56 -9.56 -6.76
N ALA A 146 -17.77 -9.03 -7.72
CA ALA A 146 -16.32 -9.16 -7.71
C ALA A 146 -15.71 -8.41 -6.51
N ARG A 147 -16.19 -7.20 -6.25
CA ARG A 147 -15.80 -6.38 -5.08
C ARG A 147 -16.09 -7.10 -3.77
N GLN A 148 -17.32 -7.61 -3.60
CA GLN A 148 -17.72 -8.31 -2.37
C GLN A 148 -16.84 -9.53 -2.09
N ARG A 149 -16.55 -10.35 -3.11
CA ARG A 149 -15.63 -11.49 -2.99
C ARG A 149 -14.19 -11.08 -2.65
N ALA A 150 -13.72 -9.97 -3.20
CA ALA A 150 -12.37 -9.46 -2.92
C ALA A 150 -12.27 -8.93 -1.49
N LEU A 151 -13.23 -8.14 -1.02
CA LEU A 151 -13.28 -7.64 0.35
C LEU A 151 -13.44 -8.77 1.38
N ALA A 152 -14.26 -9.78 1.07
CA ALA A 152 -14.38 -10.96 1.95
C ALA A 152 -13.02 -11.69 2.13
N ARG A 153 -12.21 -11.79 1.04
CA ARG A 153 -10.86 -12.34 1.14
C ARG A 153 -9.91 -11.44 1.93
N ASP A 154 -10.05 -10.13 1.82
CA ASP A 154 -9.26 -9.18 2.62
C ASP A 154 -9.57 -9.34 4.11
N VAL A 155 -10.84 -9.43 4.48
CA VAL A 155 -11.27 -9.67 5.88
C VAL A 155 -10.79 -11.02 6.40
N ALA A 156 -10.84 -12.07 5.58
CA ALA A 156 -10.42 -13.42 5.99
C ALA A 156 -8.91 -13.59 6.22
N ARG A 157 -8.08 -12.56 5.91
CA ARG A 157 -6.64 -12.56 6.17
C ARG A 157 -6.25 -11.94 7.52
N TRP A 158 -7.21 -11.45 8.23
CA TRP A 158 -7.11 -10.98 9.61
C TRP A 158 -7.40 -12.15 10.57
#